data_fe57516b119373f1b0b3c1fd9e6f3200
#
_entry.id   fe57516b119373f1b0b3c1fd9e6f3200
#
_cell.length_a   1.000
_cell.length_b   1.000
_cell.length_c   1.000
_cell.angle_alpha   90.00
_cell.angle_beta   90.00
_cell.angle_gamma   90.00
#
_symmetry.space_group_name_H-M   'P 1'
#
loop_
_entity.id
_entity.type
_entity.pdbx_description
1 polymer ?
#
loop_
_entity_poly.entity_id
_entity_poly.type
_entity_poly.pdbx_seq_one_letter_code
_entity_poly.pdbx_strand_id
1 'polypeptide(L)'
;MKTVTLYTDGACSGNPGPGGWGAILEYNGFEKELSGGEENTTNNRMELTAVIRGLQALKEPCIVELYSDSKYVIDALEKGWAWGWKKKGWIKSDKKPALNPDLWDTLLSLTMKHEVHYHWVKGHATNPKNNRCDELAVAQAQNVKCKMQNAE
;
A
#
# COMPACT_ATOMS: atom_id res chain seq x y z
N MET A 1 18.14 3.61 15.05
CA MET A 1 16.96 3.97 14.25
C MET A 1 15.69 3.67 15.05
N LYS A 2 14.69 4.53 14.90
CA LYS A 2 13.37 4.28 15.49
C LYS A 2 12.71 3.09 14.81
N THR A 3 11.97 2.32 15.60
CA THR A 3 11.13 1.24 15.06
C THR A 3 9.68 1.71 15.03
N VAL A 4 9.09 1.72 13.85
CA VAL A 4 7.68 2.07 13.67
C VAL A 4 6.93 0.89 13.09
N THR A 5 5.62 0.83 13.40
CA THR A 5 4.75 -0.16 12.77
C THR A 5 3.87 0.55 11.76
N LEU A 6 3.74 -0.04 10.57
CA LEU A 6 2.92 0.50 9.49
C LEU A 6 1.91 -0.56 9.08
N TYR A 7 0.62 -0.21 9.19
CA TYR A 7 -0.49 -1.03 8.73
C TYR A 7 -1.08 -0.38 7.48
N THR A 8 -1.41 -1.16 6.48
CA THR A 8 -1.91 -0.62 5.20
C THR A 8 -3.04 -1.46 4.63
N ASP A 9 -3.91 -0.82 3.86
CA ASP A 9 -4.92 -1.50 3.07
C ASP A 9 -5.36 -0.62 1.89
N GLY A 10 -5.93 -1.27 0.88
CA GLY A 10 -6.48 -0.61 -0.29
C GLY A 10 -7.81 -1.21 -0.69
N ALA A 11 -8.66 -0.42 -1.30
CA ALA A 11 -9.97 -0.84 -1.77
C ALA A 11 -10.29 -0.15 -3.09
N CYS A 12 -11.11 -0.81 -3.91
CA CYS A 12 -11.54 -0.25 -5.18
C CYS A 12 -12.98 -0.66 -5.47
N SER A 13 -13.81 0.32 -5.88
CA SER A 13 -15.18 0.09 -6.28
C SER A 13 -15.20 -0.15 -7.78
N GLY A 14 -15.24 -1.43 -8.19
CA GLY A 14 -14.93 -1.82 -9.56
C GLY A 14 -13.41 -1.90 -9.72
N ASN A 15 -12.93 -2.57 -10.75
CA ASN A 15 -11.50 -2.78 -10.93
C ASN A 15 -11.18 -2.80 -12.42
N PRO A 16 -10.95 -1.62 -13.07
CA PRO A 16 -10.70 -0.31 -12.46
C PRO A 16 -11.96 0.46 -12.05
N GLY A 17 -11.75 1.48 -11.23
CA GLY A 17 -12.82 2.36 -10.77
C GLY A 17 -12.34 3.27 -9.65
N PRO A 18 -13.26 3.97 -8.95
CA PRO A 18 -12.89 4.79 -7.80
C PRO A 18 -12.36 3.93 -6.67
N GLY A 19 -11.25 4.32 -6.11
CA GLY A 19 -10.60 3.57 -5.06
C GLY A 19 -10.09 4.44 -3.92
N GLY A 20 -9.68 3.79 -2.83
CA GLY A 20 -9.13 4.44 -1.67
C GLY A 20 -8.05 3.59 -1.01
N TRP A 21 -7.26 4.23 -0.19
CA TRP A 21 -6.21 3.59 0.59
C TRP A 21 -6.24 4.10 2.02
N GLY A 22 -5.78 3.28 2.94
CA GLY A 22 -5.66 3.63 4.34
C GLY A 22 -4.36 3.11 4.93
N ALA A 23 -3.78 3.87 5.84
CA ALA A 23 -2.56 3.49 6.53
C ALA A 23 -2.59 4.00 7.98
N ILE A 24 -1.96 3.23 8.87
CA ILE A 24 -1.76 3.64 10.27
C ILE A 24 -0.29 3.50 10.60
N LEU A 25 0.32 4.60 11.04
CA LEU A 25 1.67 4.61 11.58
C LEU A 25 1.59 4.62 13.10
N GLU A 26 2.34 3.74 13.74
CA GLU A 26 2.37 3.62 15.20
C GLU A 26 3.81 3.71 15.70
N TYR A 27 4.03 4.57 16.68
CA TYR A 27 5.33 4.74 17.33
C TYR A 27 5.12 5.12 18.79
N ASN A 28 5.67 4.32 19.70
CA ASN A 28 5.61 4.59 21.16
C ASN A 28 4.19 4.88 21.67
N GLY A 29 3.20 4.15 21.18
CA GLY A 29 1.81 4.33 21.59
C GLY A 29 1.08 5.47 20.88
N PHE A 30 1.76 6.25 20.06
CA PHE A 30 1.14 7.27 19.23
C PHE A 30 0.78 6.69 17.86
N GLU A 31 -0.41 7.03 17.39
CA GLU A 31 -0.90 6.58 16.09
C GLU A 31 -1.20 7.76 15.19
N LYS A 32 -0.91 7.59 13.90
CA LYS A 32 -1.31 8.54 12.88
C LYS A 32 -2.03 7.80 11.77
N GLU A 33 -3.26 8.20 11.48
CA GLU A 33 -4.04 7.66 10.38
C GLU A 33 -3.82 8.50 9.13
N LEU A 34 -3.62 7.83 7.99
CA LEU A 34 -3.50 8.44 6.68
C LEU A 34 -4.49 7.76 5.74
N SER A 35 -5.09 8.52 4.84
CA SER A 35 -5.98 7.95 3.84
C SER A 35 -6.11 8.88 2.64
N GLY A 36 -6.55 8.33 1.52
CA GLY A 36 -6.78 9.10 0.31
C GLY A 36 -7.54 8.27 -0.71
N GLY A 37 -7.93 8.90 -1.81
CA GLY A 37 -8.69 8.24 -2.87
C GLY A 37 -8.28 8.70 -4.24
N GLU A 38 -8.64 7.92 -5.26
CA GLU A 38 -8.39 8.20 -6.67
C GLU A 38 -9.61 7.80 -7.49
N GLU A 39 -9.88 8.56 -8.56
CA GLU A 39 -11.08 8.37 -9.37
C GLU A 39 -11.01 7.13 -10.26
N ASN A 40 -9.84 6.81 -10.79
CA ASN A 40 -9.65 5.70 -11.71
C ASN A 40 -8.39 4.92 -11.33
N THR A 41 -8.58 3.84 -10.61
CA THR A 41 -7.48 3.05 -10.07
C THR A 41 -7.85 1.58 -9.99
N THR A 42 -7.00 0.77 -9.39
CA THR A 42 -7.24 -0.65 -9.16
C THR A 42 -6.96 -0.98 -7.69
N ASN A 43 -7.43 -2.14 -7.24
CA ASN A 43 -7.16 -2.60 -5.89
C ASN A 43 -5.66 -2.69 -5.61
N ASN A 44 -4.89 -3.28 -6.53
CA ASN A 44 -3.44 -3.41 -6.36
C ASN A 44 -2.73 -2.06 -6.30
N ARG A 45 -3.17 -1.08 -7.12
CA ARG A 45 -2.59 0.26 -7.07
C ARG A 45 -2.86 0.93 -5.71
N MET A 46 -4.04 0.72 -5.15
CA MET A 46 -4.38 1.30 -3.83
C MET A 46 -3.59 0.61 -2.71
N GLU A 47 -3.37 -0.69 -2.81
CA GLU A 47 -2.52 -1.42 -1.86
C GLU A 47 -1.07 -0.88 -1.88
N LEU A 48 -0.51 -0.66 -3.07
CA LEU A 48 0.81 -0.08 -3.24
C LEU A 48 0.87 1.36 -2.72
N THR A 49 -0.14 2.16 -3.05
CA THR A 49 -0.21 3.57 -2.66
C THR A 49 -0.24 3.72 -1.14
N ALA A 50 -0.96 2.84 -0.43
CA ALA A 50 -1.01 2.86 1.03
C ALA A 50 0.39 2.70 1.63
N VAL A 51 1.18 1.75 1.14
CA VAL A 51 2.55 1.54 1.62
C VAL A 51 3.44 2.73 1.28
N ILE A 52 3.35 3.22 0.04
CA ILE A 52 4.12 4.39 -0.40
C ILE A 52 3.85 5.59 0.49
N ARG A 53 2.58 5.91 0.71
CA ARG A 53 2.20 7.07 1.52
C ARG A 53 2.60 6.92 2.98
N GLY A 54 2.50 5.71 3.52
CA GLY A 54 2.97 5.43 4.87
C GLY A 54 4.47 5.66 5.03
N LEU A 55 5.27 5.15 4.09
CA LEU A 55 6.72 5.34 4.13
C LEU A 55 7.11 6.81 3.88
N GLN A 56 6.42 7.51 2.99
CA GLN A 56 6.66 8.92 2.72
C GLN A 56 6.40 9.82 3.93
N ALA A 57 5.55 9.39 4.85
CA ALA A 57 5.24 10.15 6.05
C ALA A 57 6.37 10.09 7.09
N LEU A 58 7.32 9.18 6.94
CA LEU A 58 8.47 9.05 7.83
C LEU A 58 9.52 10.09 7.45
N LYS A 59 9.99 10.87 8.45
CA LYS A 59 10.91 11.98 8.24
C LYS A 59 12.37 11.60 8.36
N GLU A 60 12.67 10.39 8.83
CA GLU A 60 14.03 9.90 9.03
C GLU A 60 14.07 8.41 8.76
N PRO A 61 15.26 7.82 8.52
CA PRO A 61 15.37 6.37 8.37
C PRO A 61 14.85 5.64 9.60
N CYS A 62 14.02 4.63 9.38
CA CYS A 62 13.38 3.85 10.44
C CYS A 62 13.51 2.36 10.16
N ILE A 63 13.38 1.55 11.22
CA ILE A 63 13.02 0.16 11.10
C ILE A 63 11.49 0.14 11.01
N VAL A 64 10.95 -0.44 9.94
CA VAL A 64 9.50 -0.45 9.69
C VAL A 64 8.99 -1.88 9.71
N GLU A 65 8.08 -2.18 10.65
CA GLU A 65 7.33 -3.44 10.65
C GLU A 65 6.06 -3.20 9.84
N LEU A 66 6.02 -3.70 8.61
CA LEU A 66 4.90 -3.50 7.68
C LEU A 66 3.94 -4.67 7.73
N TYR A 67 2.67 -4.38 8.01
CA TYR A 67 1.58 -5.38 8.03
C TYR A 67 0.59 -5.07 6.92
N SER A 68 0.37 -6.03 6.02
CA SER A 68 -0.58 -5.92 4.91
C SER A 68 -1.22 -7.27 4.64
N ASP A 69 -2.48 -7.26 4.21
CA ASP A 69 -3.18 -8.47 3.76
C ASP A 69 -2.97 -8.73 2.26
N SER A 70 -2.30 -7.84 1.56
CA SER A 70 -2.02 -8.00 0.14
C SER A 70 -0.82 -8.93 -0.09
N LYS A 71 -1.09 -10.15 -0.51
CA LYS A 71 -0.02 -11.07 -0.91
C LYS A 71 0.76 -10.55 -2.10
N TYR A 72 0.09 -9.87 -3.03
CA TYR A 72 0.74 -9.25 -4.17
C TYR A 72 1.88 -8.32 -3.74
N VAL A 73 1.62 -7.44 -2.78
CA VAL A 73 2.61 -6.48 -2.30
C VAL A 73 3.69 -7.17 -1.45
N ILE A 74 3.27 -7.94 -0.46
CA ILE A 74 4.19 -8.56 0.50
C ILE A 74 5.13 -9.56 -0.19
N ASP A 75 4.58 -10.45 -1.02
CA ASP A 75 5.40 -11.45 -1.71
C ASP A 75 6.38 -10.82 -2.70
N ALA A 76 5.94 -9.82 -3.46
CA ALA A 76 6.81 -9.15 -4.42
C ALA A 76 7.98 -8.43 -3.75
N LEU A 77 7.76 -7.90 -2.55
CA LEU A 77 8.83 -7.25 -1.77
C LEU A 77 9.71 -8.26 -1.03
N GLU A 78 9.09 -9.16 -0.28
CA GLU A 78 9.81 -10.11 0.58
C GLU A 78 10.63 -11.11 -0.23
N LYS A 79 10.07 -11.62 -1.33
CA LYS A 79 10.74 -12.59 -2.19
C LYS A 79 11.64 -11.94 -3.23
N GLY A 80 11.68 -10.61 -3.28
CA GLY A 80 12.54 -9.87 -4.21
C GLY A 80 12.06 -9.82 -5.64
N TRP A 81 10.82 -10.23 -5.93
CA TRP A 81 10.28 -10.24 -7.30
C TRP A 81 10.26 -8.84 -7.92
N ALA A 82 9.86 -7.82 -7.15
CA ALA A 82 9.78 -6.46 -7.66
C ALA A 82 11.16 -5.94 -8.09
N TRP A 83 12.21 -6.22 -7.32
CA TRP A 83 13.59 -5.89 -7.70
C TRP A 83 14.01 -6.62 -8.97
N GLY A 84 13.61 -7.86 -9.12
CA GLY A 84 13.88 -8.64 -10.33
C GLY A 84 13.20 -8.04 -11.55
N TRP A 85 11.94 -7.61 -11.42
CA TRP A 85 11.21 -6.96 -12.50
C TRP A 85 11.90 -5.65 -12.92
N LYS A 86 12.28 -4.83 -11.96
CA LYS A 86 12.98 -3.57 -12.24
C LYS A 86 14.29 -3.82 -12.99
N LYS A 87 15.07 -4.80 -12.56
CA LYS A 87 16.35 -5.16 -13.17
C LYS A 87 16.19 -5.60 -14.63
N LYS A 88 15.05 -6.20 -14.97
CA LYS A 88 14.74 -6.70 -16.31
C LYS A 88 13.88 -5.72 -17.13
N GLY A 89 13.82 -4.45 -16.74
CA GLY A 89 13.03 -3.45 -17.46
C GLY A 89 11.53 -3.62 -17.31
N TRP A 90 11.08 -4.11 -16.15
CA TRP A 90 9.68 -4.34 -15.80
C TRP A 90 9.04 -5.46 -16.61
N ILE A 91 9.80 -6.52 -16.81
CA ILE A 91 9.34 -7.74 -17.47
C ILE A 91 9.41 -8.87 -16.45
N LYS A 92 8.32 -9.64 -16.34
CA LYS A 92 8.24 -10.80 -15.46
C LYS A 92 8.91 -12.03 -16.07
N SER A 93 9.08 -13.09 -15.28
CA SER A 93 9.72 -14.34 -15.73
C SER A 93 8.95 -15.02 -16.87
N ASP A 94 7.64 -14.81 -16.99
CA ASP A 94 6.80 -15.32 -18.07
C ASP A 94 6.86 -14.43 -19.33
N LYS A 95 7.76 -13.44 -19.35
CA LYS A 95 7.98 -12.47 -20.42
C LYS A 95 6.82 -11.47 -20.63
N LYS A 96 5.84 -11.47 -19.74
CA LYS A 96 4.76 -10.48 -19.74
C LYS A 96 5.19 -9.23 -18.97
N PRO A 97 4.65 -8.04 -19.33
CA PRO A 97 4.97 -6.82 -18.57
C PRO A 97 4.54 -6.95 -17.10
N ALA A 98 5.40 -6.46 -16.20
CA ALA A 98 5.01 -6.26 -14.81
C ALA A 98 4.06 -5.07 -14.74
N LEU A 99 2.98 -5.21 -13.96
CA LEU A 99 2.00 -4.13 -13.79
C LEU A 99 2.49 -3.12 -12.75
N ASN A 100 2.01 -1.89 -12.88
CA ASN A 100 2.26 -0.81 -11.92
C ASN A 100 3.74 -0.44 -11.75
N PRO A 101 4.54 -0.37 -12.83
CA PRO A 101 5.97 -0.08 -12.69
C PRO A 101 6.24 1.27 -12.05
N ASP A 102 5.38 2.27 -12.28
CA ASP A 102 5.49 3.59 -11.68
C ASP A 102 5.45 3.53 -10.15
N LEU A 103 4.47 2.83 -9.60
CA LEU A 103 4.30 2.67 -8.15
C LEU A 103 5.40 1.78 -7.56
N TRP A 104 5.73 0.67 -8.24
CA TRP A 104 6.79 -0.20 -7.77
C TRP A 104 8.14 0.51 -7.72
N ASP A 105 8.46 1.32 -8.71
CA ASP A 105 9.72 2.06 -8.72
C ASP A 105 9.81 3.03 -7.54
N THR A 106 8.74 3.77 -7.29
CA THR A 106 8.66 4.68 -6.13
C THR A 106 8.79 3.90 -4.82
N LEU A 107 8.08 2.79 -4.69
CA LEU A 107 8.09 1.99 -3.45
C LEU A 107 9.48 1.39 -3.19
N LEU A 108 10.12 0.83 -4.20
CA LEU A 108 11.45 0.26 -4.05
C LEU A 108 12.47 1.31 -3.61
N SER A 109 12.39 2.53 -4.16
CA SER A 109 13.25 3.64 -3.72
C SER A 109 13.03 3.99 -2.25
N LEU A 110 11.78 3.96 -1.80
CA LEU A 110 11.47 4.23 -0.39
C LEU A 110 11.98 3.12 0.54
N THR A 111 11.88 1.87 0.13
CA THR A 111 12.39 0.75 0.97
C THR A 111 13.89 0.81 1.15
N MET A 112 14.63 1.44 0.25
CA MET A 112 16.07 1.62 0.40
C MET A 112 16.45 2.61 1.49
N LYS A 113 15.53 3.49 1.87
CA LYS A 113 15.76 4.50 2.92
C LYS A 113 15.51 3.97 4.32
N HIS A 114 14.88 2.81 4.42
CA HIS A 114 14.45 2.23 5.69
C HIS A 114 14.85 0.76 5.75
N GLU A 115 14.81 0.18 6.94
CA GLU A 115 14.90 -1.26 7.10
C GLU A 115 13.47 -1.78 7.26
N VAL A 116 12.92 -2.38 6.20
CA VAL A 116 11.51 -2.81 6.19
C VAL A 116 11.42 -4.31 6.40
N HIS A 117 10.62 -4.73 7.39
CA HIS A 117 10.30 -6.11 7.66
C HIS A 117 8.85 -6.36 7.24
N TYR A 118 8.61 -7.41 6.48
CA TYR A 118 7.32 -7.66 5.85
C TYR A 118 6.53 -8.73 6.61
N HIS A 119 5.27 -8.42 6.92
CA HIS A 119 4.36 -9.32 7.62
C HIS A 119 3.05 -9.41 6.87
N TRP A 120 2.78 -10.58 6.29
CA TRP A 120 1.47 -10.80 5.68
C TRP A 120 0.47 -11.16 6.76
N VAL A 121 -0.69 -10.50 6.74
CA VAL A 121 -1.80 -10.82 7.64
C VAL A 121 -2.95 -11.37 6.80
N LYS A 122 -3.63 -12.39 7.33
CA LYS A 122 -4.80 -12.95 6.66
C LYS A 122 -5.93 -11.93 6.76
N GLY A 123 -6.53 -11.56 5.63
CA GLY A 123 -7.55 -10.52 5.56
C GLY A 123 -8.72 -10.76 6.50
N HIS A 124 -9.21 -9.68 7.11
CA HIS A 124 -10.40 -9.59 7.98
C HIS A 124 -10.38 -10.43 9.27
N ALA A 125 -9.28 -11.11 9.60
CA ALA A 125 -9.37 -12.10 10.63
C ALA A 125 -9.02 -11.61 12.04
N THR A 126 -7.86 -10.97 12.25
CA THR A 126 -7.37 -10.84 13.61
C THR A 126 -6.60 -9.57 13.93
N ASN A 127 -6.34 -8.71 12.94
CA ASN A 127 -5.57 -7.50 13.20
C ASN A 127 -6.48 -6.26 13.17
N PRO A 128 -6.81 -5.68 14.35
CA PRO A 128 -7.70 -4.52 14.43
C PRO A 128 -7.19 -3.30 13.65
N LYS A 129 -5.88 -3.10 13.59
CA LYS A 129 -5.30 -1.98 12.86
C LYS A 129 -5.46 -2.14 11.36
N ASN A 130 -5.27 -3.35 10.83
CA ASN A 130 -5.52 -3.63 9.42
C ASN A 130 -7.02 -3.51 9.09
N ASN A 131 -7.89 -3.91 10.01
CA ASN A 131 -9.34 -3.71 9.85
C ASN A 131 -9.67 -2.21 9.80
N ARG A 132 -9.02 -1.40 10.62
CA ARG A 132 -9.19 0.05 10.57
C ARG A 132 -8.71 0.64 9.24
N CYS A 133 -7.59 0.14 8.71
CA CYS A 133 -7.08 0.55 7.40
C CYS A 133 -8.09 0.23 6.29
N ASP A 134 -8.75 -0.93 6.37
CA ASP A 134 -9.82 -1.30 5.44
C ASP A 134 -10.96 -0.29 5.49
N GLU A 135 -11.42 0.07 6.70
CA GLU A 135 -12.47 1.07 6.87
C GLU A 135 -12.08 2.41 6.25
N LEU A 136 -10.84 2.86 6.46
CA LEU A 136 -10.34 4.11 5.88
C LEU A 136 -10.31 4.03 4.36
N ALA A 137 -9.83 2.92 3.81
CA ALA A 137 -9.75 2.73 2.37
C ALA A 137 -11.14 2.70 1.72
N VAL A 138 -12.08 1.96 2.30
CA VAL A 138 -13.46 1.87 1.80
C VAL A 138 -14.15 3.23 1.87
N ALA A 139 -13.97 3.96 2.99
CA ALA A 139 -14.55 5.29 3.13
C ALA A 139 -14.05 6.25 2.06
N GLN A 140 -12.76 6.23 1.75
CA GLN A 140 -12.18 7.08 0.73
C GLN A 140 -12.67 6.70 -0.68
N ALA A 141 -12.74 5.41 -0.98
CA ALA A 141 -13.29 4.94 -2.26
C ALA A 141 -14.74 5.41 -2.43
N GLN A 142 -15.54 5.32 -1.37
CA GLN A 142 -16.94 5.75 -1.39
C GLN A 142 -17.05 7.26 -1.57
N ASN A 143 -16.21 8.05 -0.91
CA ASN A 143 -16.20 9.51 -1.07
C ASN A 143 -15.88 9.91 -2.51
N VAL A 144 -14.89 9.28 -3.13
CA VAL A 144 -14.54 9.53 -4.53
C VAL A 144 -15.70 9.18 -5.45
N LYS A 145 -16.33 8.02 -5.24
CA LYS A 145 -17.47 7.57 -6.02
C LYS A 145 -18.64 8.55 -5.94
N CYS A 146 -18.95 9.03 -4.73
CA CYS A 146 -20.01 10.02 -4.53
C CYS A 146 -19.73 11.34 -5.24
N LYS A 147 -18.49 11.83 -5.17
CA LYS A 147 -18.08 13.05 -5.87
C LYS A 147 -18.21 12.92 -7.37
N MET A 148 -17.84 11.77 -7.93
CA MET A 148 -17.95 11.50 -9.36
C MET A 148 -19.42 11.50 -9.79
N GLN A 149 -20.31 10.90 -9.01
CA GLN A 149 -21.74 10.86 -9.28
C GLN A 149 -22.36 12.26 -9.22
N ASN A 150 -21.92 13.09 -8.26
CA ASN A 150 -22.44 14.45 -8.11
C ASN A 150 -21.92 15.42 -9.18
N ALA A 151 -20.82 15.08 -9.86
CA ALA A 151 -20.25 15.90 -10.93
C ALA A 151 -20.97 15.72 -12.28
N GLU A 152 -21.81 14.70 -12.38
CA GLU A 152 -22.65 14.47 -13.58
C GLU A 152 -23.87 15.43 -13.60
#